data_db435826540bb7c2c3682d1b10ee3234
#
_entry.id   db435826540bb7c2c3682d1b10ee3234
#
_cell.length_a   1.000
_cell.length_b   1.000
_cell.length_c   1.000
_cell.angle_alpha   90.00
_cell.angle_beta   90.00
_cell.angle_gamma   90.00
#
_symmetry.space_group_name_H-M   'P 1'
#
loop_
_entity.id
_entity.type
_entity.pdbx_description
1 polymer ?
#
loop_
_entity_poly.entity_id
_entity_poly.type
_entity_poly.pdbx_seq_one_letter_code
_entity_poly.pdbx_strand_id
1 'polypeptide(L)'
;MKYIWIMTYSCYWIFFMSTTKRKRKDFTWADLDELLRYEPHTGKLIWRTNKHSKSVVPNTVAGCINKATGYRSITIFGVSYAAHHVAWFLHYKKWSEHQLDHINHIRSDNRIVNLREVSIAENARNRKRRDKTTTGEHGIWYDSQRNKYVAEITMNRKRVYLKRFDDIDEAVAARESKLIELGFHENHGSKH
;
A
#
# COMPACT_ATOMS: atom_id res chain seq x y z
N MET A 1 5.25 59.20 -21.40
CA MET A 1 6.07 58.76 -22.52
C MET A 1 5.85 57.26 -22.71
N LYS A 2 5.34 56.93 -23.88
CA LYS A 2 5.02 55.58 -24.32
C LYS A 2 6.31 54.86 -24.72
N TYR A 3 6.55 53.66 -24.25
CA TYR A 3 7.53 52.76 -24.85
C TYR A 3 6.82 51.60 -25.52
N ILE A 4 7.12 51.50 -26.79
CA ILE A 4 6.60 50.59 -27.79
C ILE A 4 7.31 49.23 -27.63
N TRP A 5 6.52 48.16 -27.70
CA TRP A 5 6.95 46.80 -27.79
C TRP A 5 7.61 46.49 -29.11
N ILE A 6 8.75 45.85 -29.09
CA ILE A 6 9.28 45.11 -30.23
C ILE A 6 9.35 43.64 -29.82
N MET A 7 8.51 42.82 -30.46
CA MET A 7 8.58 41.39 -30.43
C MET A 7 9.88 40.93 -31.13
N THR A 8 10.68 40.13 -30.46
CA THR A 8 11.58 39.21 -31.12
C THR A 8 11.39 37.82 -30.52
N TYR A 9 10.97 36.91 -31.38
CA TYR A 9 10.88 35.48 -31.15
C TYR A 9 12.27 34.92 -30.79
N SER A 10 12.43 34.37 -29.61
CA SER A 10 13.45 33.39 -29.34
C SER A 10 12.97 32.48 -28.23
N CYS A 11 12.69 31.23 -28.59
CA CYS A 11 12.34 30.13 -27.70
C CYS A 11 13.52 29.80 -26.77
N TYR A 12 13.52 30.36 -25.60
CA TYR A 12 14.26 29.81 -24.47
C TYR A 12 13.31 29.77 -23.28
N TRP A 13 12.59 28.65 -23.14
CA TRP A 13 12.03 28.25 -21.86
C TRP A 13 13.20 27.88 -20.95
N ILE A 14 13.75 28.88 -20.27
CA ILE A 14 14.59 28.64 -19.11
C ILE A 14 13.63 28.14 -18.02
N PHE A 15 13.60 26.82 -17.88
CA PHE A 15 12.96 26.13 -16.79
C PHE A 15 13.71 26.55 -15.50
N PHE A 16 13.25 27.62 -14.86
CA PHE A 16 13.72 28.01 -13.54
C PHE A 16 13.29 26.90 -12.60
N MET A 17 14.18 25.94 -12.34
CA MET A 17 13.97 24.89 -11.36
C MET A 17 13.88 25.57 -9.98
N SER A 18 12.65 25.94 -9.60
CA SER A 18 12.33 26.22 -8.22
C SER A 18 12.71 24.99 -7.39
N THR A 19 13.63 25.15 -6.47
CA THR A 19 14.09 24.11 -5.52
C THR A 19 13.04 23.76 -4.46
N THR A 20 11.80 24.19 -4.62
CA THR A 20 10.68 23.78 -3.78
C THR A 20 10.40 22.29 -4.02
N LYS A 21 10.60 21.45 -3.00
CA LYS A 21 10.23 20.02 -3.03
C LYS A 21 8.79 19.91 -3.54
N ARG A 22 8.63 19.38 -4.76
CA ARG A 22 7.29 19.13 -5.32
C ARG A 22 6.49 18.23 -4.39
N LYS A 23 5.27 18.63 -4.07
CA LYS A 23 4.36 17.82 -3.26
C LYS A 23 3.85 16.64 -4.08
N ARG A 24 3.44 15.55 -3.40
CA ARG A 24 3.00 14.28 -4.01
C ARG A 24 1.93 14.42 -5.10
N LYS A 25 1.11 15.48 -5.03
CA LYS A 25 0.00 15.74 -5.98
C LYS A 25 0.37 16.68 -7.13
N ASP A 26 1.63 17.08 -7.26
CA ASP A 26 2.05 18.06 -8.24
C ASP A 26 2.39 17.44 -9.61
N PHE A 27 2.37 16.10 -9.74
CA PHE A 27 2.64 15.40 -10.98
C PHE A 27 1.35 15.05 -11.70
N THR A 28 1.32 15.37 -12.99
CA THR A 28 0.29 14.84 -13.89
C THR A 28 0.60 13.40 -14.27
N TRP A 29 -0.40 12.69 -14.80
CA TRP A 29 -0.18 11.34 -15.32
C TRP A 29 0.90 11.34 -16.42
N ALA A 30 0.88 12.33 -17.32
CA ALA A 30 1.86 12.47 -18.40
C ALA A 30 3.30 12.62 -17.87
N ASP A 31 3.49 13.41 -16.80
CA ASP A 31 4.82 13.58 -16.18
C ASP A 31 5.39 12.23 -15.68
N LEU A 32 4.55 11.40 -15.08
CA LEU A 32 5.00 10.10 -14.57
C LEU A 32 5.08 9.04 -15.66
N ASP A 33 4.21 9.06 -16.67
CA ASP A 33 4.29 8.13 -17.81
C ASP A 33 5.52 8.40 -18.69
N GLU A 34 5.96 9.65 -18.80
CA GLU A 34 7.23 9.97 -19.48
C GLU A 34 8.43 9.34 -18.76
N LEU A 35 8.41 9.27 -17.43
CA LEU A 35 9.53 8.78 -16.62
C LEU A 35 9.49 7.27 -16.41
N LEU A 36 8.31 6.68 -16.33
CA LEU A 36 8.08 5.32 -15.85
C LEU A 36 7.10 4.58 -16.75
N ARG A 37 7.37 3.31 -16.95
CA ARG A 37 6.40 2.34 -17.48
C ARG A 37 5.95 1.43 -16.34
N TYR A 38 4.66 1.28 -16.18
CA TYR A 38 4.09 0.32 -15.25
C TYR A 38 3.67 -0.96 -15.98
N GLU A 39 4.01 -2.11 -15.42
CA GLU A 39 3.63 -3.43 -15.93
C GLU A 39 2.59 -4.07 -14.99
N PRO A 40 1.28 -4.05 -15.32
CA PRO A 40 0.21 -4.48 -14.41
C PRO A 40 0.31 -5.94 -13.96
N HIS A 41 0.80 -6.83 -14.83
CA HIS A 41 0.91 -8.27 -14.56
C HIS A 41 2.09 -8.63 -13.65
N THR A 42 3.17 -7.86 -13.69
CA THR A 42 4.37 -8.09 -12.85
C THR A 42 4.42 -7.17 -11.64
N GLY A 43 3.64 -6.10 -11.63
CA GLY A 43 3.68 -5.05 -10.61
C GLY A 43 4.93 -4.17 -10.66
N LYS A 44 5.73 -4.29 -11.71
CA LYS A 44 7.00 -3.56 -11.85
C LYS A 44 6.79 -2.17 -12.42
N LEU A 45 7.49 -1.22 -11.84
CA LEU A 45 7.72 0.11 -12.41
C LEU A 45 9.10 0.10 -13.06
N ILE A 46 9.18 0.45 -14.33
CA ILE A 46 10.41 0.44 -15.13
C ILE A 46 10.75 1.86 -15.54
N TRP A 47 11.98 2.28 -15.35
CA TRP A 47 12.44 3.58 -15.82
C TRP A 47 12.45 3.65 -17.35
N ARG A 48 11.78 4.64 -17.92
CA ARG A 48 11.87 4.95 -19.37
C ARG A 48 13.07 5.83 -19.70
N THR A 49 13.42 6.72 -18.76
CA THR A 49 14.43 7.75 -19.00
C THR A 49 15.18 8.09 -17.70
N ASN A 50 16.33 8.71 -17.82
CA ASN A 50 17.12 9.24 -16.71
C ASN A 50 16.97 10.76 -16.52
N LYS A 51 15.96 11.39 -17.15
CA LYS A 51 15.77 12.86 -17.14
C LYS A 51 15.68 13.45 -15.73
N HIS A 52 15.21 12.69 -14.75
CA HIS A 52 15.07 13.18 -13.37
C HIS A 52 16.33 12.99 -12.51
N SER A 53 17.23 12.06 -12.90
CA SER A 53 18.49 11.79 -12.18
C SER A 53 19.47 11.02 -13.06
N LYS A 54 20.73 11.46 -13.10
CA LYS A 54 21.80 10.78 -13.85
C LYS A 54 22.13 9.37 -13.31
N SER A 55 21.77 9.08 -12.05
CA SER A 55 21.99 7.76 -11.43
C SER A 55 20.97 6.71 -11.87
N VAL A 56 19.90 7.13 -12.56
CA VAL A 56 18.88 6.21 -13.07
C VAL A 56 19.32 5.62 -14.40
N VAL A 57 19.21 4.30 -14.50
CA VAL A 57 19.47 3.56 -15.74
C VAL A 57 18.12 3.22 -16.39
N PRO A 58 17.86 3.68 -17.62
CA PRO A 58 16.65 3.32 -18.36
C PRO A 58 16.51 1.80 -18.53
N ASN A 59 15.28 1.33 -18.63
CA ASN A 59 14.89 -0.08 -18.70
C ASN A 59 15.23 -0.94 -17.47
N THR A 60 15.56 -0.31 -16.34
CA THR A 60 15.73 -1.02 -15.06
C THR A 60 14.50 -0.84 -14.17
N VAL A 61 14.33 -1.78 -13.22
CA VAL A 61 13.23 -1.71 -12.22
C VAL A 61 13.45 -0.51 -11.31
N ALA A 62 12.42 0.31 -11.21
CA ALA A 62 12.45 1.52 -10.42
C ALA A 62 12.27 1.24 -8.92
N GLY A 63 13.06 1.96 -8.11
CA GLY A 63 12.99 1.94 -6.66
C GLY A 63 13.58 0.69 -6.01
N CYS A 64 13.61 0.70 -4.69
CA CYS A 64 14.17 -0.37 -3.86
C CYS A 64 13.16 -0.82 -2.79
N ILE A 65 13.32 -2.06 -2.32
CA ILE A 65 12.51 -2.60 -1.21
C ILE A 65 13.15 -2.14 0.10
N ASN A 66 12.37 -1.49 0.93
CA ASN A 66 12.76 -1.19 2.31
C ASN A 66 12.67 -2.48 3.13
N LYS A 67 13.82 -2.98 3.59
CA LYS A 67 13.91 -4.25 4.33
C LYS A 67 13.12 -4.25 5.65
N ALA A 68 12.98 -3.09 6.30
CA ALA A 68 12.26 -3.00 7.57
C ALA A 68 10.74 -3.03 7.39
N THR A 69 10.24 -2.48 6.27
CA THR A 69 8.79 -2.35 6.04
C THR A 69 8.25 -3.31 4.97
N GLY A 70 9.11 -3.85 4.12
CA GLY A 70 8.75 -4.70 2.98
C GLY A 70 8.17 -3.95 1.78
N TYR A 71 7.92 -2.65 1.88
CA TYR A 71 7.41 -1.86 0.76
C TYR A 71 8.53 -1.47 -0.21
N ARG A 72 8.20 -1.45 -1.50
CA ARG A 72 9.05 -0.80 -2.50
C ARG A 72 8.80 0.70 -2.50
N SER A 73 9.87 1.49 -2.44
CA SER A 73 9.84 2.95 -2.57
C SER A 73 10.61 3.42 -3.79
N ILE A 74 10.17 4.52 -4.40
CA ILE A 74 10.79 5.15 -5.56
C ILE A 74 10.94 6.64 -5.30
N THR A 75 12.10 7.20 -5.63
CA THR A 75 12.36 8.63 -5.50
C THR A 75 12.27 9.30 -6.86
N ILE A 76 11.41 10.31 -6.99
CA ILE A 76 11.18 11.08 -8.22
C ILE A 76 11.38 12.55 -7.88
N PHE A 77 12.31 13.21 -8.54
CA PHE A 77 12.69 14.62 -8.27
C PHE A 77 12.90 14.93 -6.78
N GLY A 78 13.55 14.01 -6.05
CA GLY A 78 13.85 14.16 -4.62
C GLY A 78 12.67 13.89 -3.68
N VAL A 79 11.51 13.50 -4.19
CA VAL A 79 10.35 13.09 -3.38
C VAL A 79 10.22 11.58 -3.39
N SER A 80 10.10 10.98 -2.20
CA SER A 80 9.90 9.52 -2.06
C SER A 80 8.43 9.16 -2.12
N TYR A 81 8.13 8.16 -2.95
CA TYR A 81 6.78 7.59 -3.14
C TYR A 81 6.79 6.10 -2.81
N ALA A 82 5.71 5.60 -2.24
CA ALA A 82 5.50 4.17 -2.22
C ALA A 82 5.10 3.69 -3.62
N ALA A 83 5.77 2.64 -4.11
CA ALA A 83 5.62 2.19 -5.51
C ALA A 83 4.18 1.79 -5.87
N HIS A 84 3.42 1.19 -4.94
CA HIS A 84 2.02 0.82 -5.17
C HIS A 84 1.11 2.03 -5.46
N HIS A 85 1.39 3.20 -4.87
CA HIS A 85 0.63 4.42 -5.21
C HIS A 85 0.96 4.92 -6.61
N VAL A 86 2.22 4.83 -7.03
CA VAL A 86 2.63 5.20 -8.39
C VAL A 86 2.08 4.21 -9.42
N ALA A 87 2.09 2.91 -9.10
CA ALA A 87 1.49 1.85 -9.92
C ALA A 87 -0.01 2.09 -10.14
N TRP A 88 -0.73 2.37 -9.06
CA TRP A 88 -2.15 2.73 -9.10
C TRP A 88 -2.40 3.95 -9.98
N PHE A 89 -1.64 5.02 -9.77
CA PHE A 89 -1.78 6.26 -10.53
C PHE A 89 -1.50 6.08 -12.01
N LEU A 90 -0.45 5.33 -12.38
CA LEU A 90 -0.16 5.07 -13.79
C LEU A 90 -1.23 4.19 -14.46
N HIS A 91 -1.85 3.28 -13.72
CA HIS A 91 -2.90 2.40 -14.25
C HIS A 91 -4.25 3.11 -14.40
N TYR A 92 -4.72 3.79 -13.32
CA TYR A 92 -6.05 4.40 -13.29
C TYR A 92 -6.08 5.88 -13.69
N LYS A 93 -4.92 6.49 -13.96
CA LYS A 93 -4.73 7.91 -14.29
C LYS A 93 -5.24 8.87 -13.22
N LYS A 94 -5.46 8.38 -12.00
CA LYS A 94 -5.86 9.14 -10.83
C LYS A 94 -5.21 8.58 -9.56
N TRP A 95 -4.90 9.46 -8.63
CA TRP A 95 -4.45 9.05 -7.30
C TRP A 95 -5.59 8.36 -6.56
N SER A 96 -5.23 7.38 -5.71
CA SER A 96 -6.20 6.78 -4.80
C SER A 96 -6.77 7.84 -3.84
N GLU A 97 -8.08 7.81 -3.63
CA GLU A 97 -8.78 8.68 -2.67
C GLU A 97 -8.66 8.13 -1.25
N HIS A 98 -8.55 6.83 -1.14
CA HIS A 98 -8.43 6.09 0.11
C HIS A 98 -7.06 5.43 0.27
N GLN A 99 -6.89 4.63 1.33
CA GLN A 99 -5.68 3.85 1.52
C GLN A 99 -5.62 2.72 0.49
N LEU A 100 -4.40 2.43 -0.01
CA LEU A 100 -4.17 1.24 -0.82
C LEU A 100 -3.69 0.09 0.07
N ASP A 101 -4.33 -1.05 -0.09
CA ASP A 101 -4.01 -2.29 0.62
C ASP A 101 -3.58 -3.38 -0.38
N HIS A 102 -2.70 -4.27 0.08
CA HIS A 102 -2.26 -5.45 -0.67
C HIS A 102 -3.10 -6.64 -0.24
N ILE A 103 -3.91 -7.18 -1.16
CA ILE A 103 -4.87 -8.26 -0.89
C ILE A 103 -4.17 -9.49 -0.31
N ASN A 104 -3.00 -9.86 -0.85
CA ASN A 104 -2.20 -11.00 -0.40
C ASN A 104 -1.23 -10.68 0.75
N HIS A 105 -1.26 -9.48 1.33
CA HIS A 105 -0.35 -8.98 2.38
C HIS A 105 1.14 -8.92 1.98
N ILE A 106 1.51 -9.22 0.73
CA ILE A 106 2.89 -9.10 0.22
C ILE A 106 3.12 -7.67 -0.24
N ARG A 107 3.75 -6.84 0.58
CA ARG A 107 3.92 -5.40 0.41
C ARG A 107 4.78 -4.99 -0.80
N SER A 108 5.51 -5.92 -1.39
CA SER A 108 6.30 -5.72 -2.61
C SER A 108 5.56 -6.15 -3.88
N ASP A 109 4.41 -6.82 -3.77
CA ASP A 109 3.61 -7.27 -4.90
C ASP A 109 2.63 -6.18 -5.35
N ASN A 110 3.11 -5.33 -6.25
CA ASN A 110 2.35 -4.18 -6.74
C ASN A 110 1.56 -4.49 -8.04
N ARG A 111 1.26 -5.75 -8.33
CA ARG A 111 0.35 -6.10 -9.43
C ARG A 111 -1.01 -5.47 -9.18
N ILE A 112 -1.64 -4.95 -10.26
CA ILE A 112 -2.89 -4.20 -10.08
C ILE A 112 -4.01 -5.06 -9.50
N VAL A 113 -4.05 -6.35 -9.84
CA VAL A 113 -5.04 -7.31 -9.31
C VAL A 113 -4.88 -7.57 -7.81
N ASN A 114 -3.73 -7.22 -7.24
CA ASN A 114 -3.42 -7.35 -5.82
C ASN A 114 -3.58 -6.04 -5.03
N LEU A 115 -3.88 -4.93 -5.71
CA LEU A 115 -4.08 -3.63 -5.06
C LEU A 115 -5.56 -3.30 -5.00
N ARG A 116 -6.02 -2.80 -3.85
CA ARG A 116 -7.39 -2.30 -3.68
C ARG A 116 -7.41 -1.03 -2.86
N GLU A 117 -8.38 -0.16 -3.14
CA GLU A 117 -8.70 0.95 -2.25
C GLU A 117 -9.56 0.44 -1.10
N VAL A 118 -9.19 0.85 0.11
CA VAL A 118 -9.92 0.49 1.33
C VAL A 118 -10.07 1.71 2.22
N SER A 119 -11.20 1.81 2.89
CA SER A 119 -11.37 2.79 3.95
C SER A 119 -10.40 2.53 5.11
N ILE A 120 -10.14 3.54 5.93
CA ILE A 120 -9.29 3.40 7.13
C ILE A 120 -9.84 2.29 8.05
N ALA A 121 -11.17 2.19 8.16
CA ALA A 121 -11.83 1.19 8.98
C ALA A 121 -11.65 -0.23 8.44
N GLU A 122 -11.77 -0.41 7.13
CA GLU A 122 -11.53 -1.69 6.45
C GLU A 122 -10.07 -2.11 6.55
N ASN A 123 -9.14 -1.18 6.29
CA ASN A 123 -7.71 -1.47 6.41
C ASN A 123 -7.33 -1.84 7.85
N ALA A 124 -7.92 -1.17 8.84
CA ALA A 124 -7.71 -1.53 10.25
C ALA A 124 -8.24 -2.92 10.59
N ARG A 125 -9.35 -3.34 9.99
CA ARG A 125 -9.90 -4.71 10.13
C ARG A 125 -9.01 -5.77 9.47
N ASN A 126 -8.39 -5.45 8.34
CA ASN A 126 -7.54 -6.37 7.57
C ASN A 126 -6.08 -6.38 8.01
N ARG A 127 -5.71 -5.54 8.98
CA ARG A 127 -4.33 -5.47 9.44
C ARG A 127 -3.91 -6.79 10.11
N LYS A 128 -2.82 -7.39 9.62
CA LYS A 128 -2.15 -8.51 10.30
C LYS A 128 -1.78 -8.08 11.73
N ARG A 129 -2.33 -8.75 12.74
CA ARG A 129 -1.99 -8.47 14.13
C ARG A 129 -0.71 -9.21 14.53
N ARG A 130 0.08 -8.59 15.39
CA ARG A 130 1.24 -9.25 16.01
C ARG A 130 0.72 -10.23 17.05
N ASP A 131 0.95 -11.52 16.83
CA ASP A 131 0.55 -12.54 17.77
C ASP A 131 1.47 -12.53 18.99
N LYS A 132 0.86 -12.35 20.16
CA LYS A 132 1.42 -12.67 21.47
C LYS A 132 0.48 -13.66 22.18
N THR A 133 0.07 -14.70 21.47
CA THR A 133 -0.85 -15.70 22.07
C THR A 133 -0.05 -16.92 22.52
N THR A 134 -0.41 -17.46 23.68
CA THR A 134 0.18 -18.71 24.22
C THR A 134 -0.14 -19.93 23.37
N THR A 135 -1.20 -19.87 22.56
CA THR A 135 -1.62 -20.95 21.65
C THR A 135 -0.98 -20.85 20.28
N GLY A 136 -0.33 -19.70 19.94
CA GLY A 136 0.14 -19.40 18.60
C GLY A 136 -0.99 -19.06 17.60
N GLU A 137 -2.27 -19.12 18.02
CA GLU A 137 -3.42 -18.77 17.21
C GLU A 137 -3.99 -17.41 17.60
N HIS A 138 -4.20 -16.55 16.61
CA HIS A 138 -4.67 -15.19 16.87
C HIS A 138 -6.10 -15.15 17.43
N GLY A 139 -6.28 -14.45 18.57
CA GLY A 139 -7.58 -14.31 19.24
C GLY A 139 -8.11 -15.59 19.85
N ILE A 140 -7.21 -16.58 20.05
CA ILE A 140 -7.49 -17.81 20.76
C ILE A 140 -6.49 -17.94 21.91
N TRP A 141 -6.99 -18.19 23.09
CA TRP A 141 -6.20 -18.40 24.29
C TRP A 141 -6.76 -19.53 25.14
N TYR A 142 -5.93 -20.16 25.96
CA TYR A 142 -6.31 -21.27 26.80
C TYR A 142 -6.68 -20.75 28.20
N ASP A 143 -7.92 -21.05 28.63
CA ASP A 143 -8.42 -20.77 29.98
C ASP A 143 -8.13 -21.98 30.87
N SER A 144 -7.02 -21.93 31.59
CA SER A 144 -6.57 -23.06 32.45
C SER A 144 -7.50 -23.33 33.64
N GLN A 145 -8.28 -22.32 34.07
CA GLN A 145 -9.25 -22.52 35.17
C GLN A 145 -10.45 -23.35 34.73
N ARG A 146 -10.82 -23.26 33.45
CA ARG A 146 -11.97 -23.95 32.87
C ARG A 146 -11.58 -25.08 31.94
N ASN A 147 -10.29 -25.28 31.72
CA ASN A 147 -9.75 -26.27 30.80
C ASN A 147 -10.38 -26.18 29.41
N LYS A 148 -10.47 -24.95 28.85
CA LYS A 148 -11.12 -24.67 27.57
C LYS A 148 -10.30 -23.68 26.73
N TYR A 149 -10.35 -23.83 25.42
CA TYR A 149 -9.90 -22.80 24.49
C TYR A 149 -10.97 -21.73 24.33
N VAL A 150 -10.56 -20.47 24.32
CA VAL A 150 -11.47 -19.32 24.20
C VAL A 150 -11.18 -18.62 22.89
N ALA A 151 -12.18 -18.55 22.02
CA ALA A 151 -12.14 -17.73 20.82
C ALA A 151 -12.79 -16.37 21.07
N GLU A 152 -12.07 -15.30 20.79
CA GLU A 152 -12.50 -13.93 20.99
C GLU A 152 -12.32 -13.08 19.74
N ILE A 153 -13.32 -12.21 19.48
CA ILE A 153 -13.24 -11.15 18.45
C ILE A 153 -13.62 -9.84 19.11
N THR A 154 -12.74 -8.85 18.95
CA THR A 154 -12.96 -7.48 19.40
C THR A 154 -13.04 -6.55 18.20
N MET A 155 -14.09 -5.74 18.09
CA MET A 155 -14.29 -4.74 17.06
C MET A 155 -14.64 -3.39 17.71
N ASN A 156 -13.98 -2.31 17.25
CA ASN A 156 -14.19 -0.96 17.80
C ASN A 156 -14.03 -0.89 19.34
N ARG A 157 -13.02 -1.60 19.88
CA ARG A 157 -12.75 -1.74 21.33
C ARG A 157 -13.86 -2.43 22.12
N LYS A 158 -14.85 -3.03 21.46
CA LYS A 158 -15.89 -3.85 22.09
C LYS A 158 -15.73 -5.30 21.70
N ARG A 159 -15.92 -6.20 22.64
CA ARG A 159 -15.96 -7.64 22.39
C ARG A 159 -17.27 -7.96 21.68
N VAL A 160 -17.18 -8.50 20.46
CA VAL A 160 -18.35 -8.86 19.63
C VAL A 160 -18.57 -10.37 19.53
N TYR A 161 -17.56 -11.16 19.90
CA TYR A 161 -17.66 -12.61 19.98
C TYR A 161 -16.76 -13.15 21.09
N LEU A 162 -17.27 -14.09 21.86
CA LEU A 162 -16.51 -14.88 22.83
C LEU A 162 -17.21 -16.22 23.00
N LYS A 163 -16.52 -17.32 22.71
CA LYS A 163 -17.02 -18.67 22.89
C LYS A 163 -15.88 -19.59 23.37
N ARG A 164 -16.23 -20.64 24.12
CA ARG A 164 -15.30 -21.64 24.67
C ARG A 164 -15.49 -22.98 23.99
N PHE A 165 -14.38 -23.67 23.77
CA PHE A 165 -14.29 -24.94 23.06
C PHE A 165 -13.41 -25.90 23.83
N ASP A 166 -13.61 -27.18 23.64
CA ASP A 166 -12.75 -28.24 24.18
C ASP A 166 -11.50 -28.42 23.34
N ASP A 167 -11.61 -28.15 22.06
CA ASP A 167 -10.56 -28.32 21.07
C ASP A 167 -10.14 -27.00 20.46
N ILE A 168 -8.83 -26.90 20.13
CA ILE A 168 -8.27 -25.67 19.54
C ILE A 168 -8.70 -25.49 18.08
N ASP A 169 -8.81 -26.58 17.30
CA ASP A 169 -9.16 -26.50 15.89
C ASP A 169 -10.64 -26.09 15.73
N GLU A 170 -11.52 -26.56 16.64
CA GLU A 170 -12.90 -26.08 16.71
C GLU A 170 -12.97 -24.59 17.04
N ALA A 171 -12.13 -24.11 17.95
CA ALA A 171 -12.06 -22.69 18.33
C ALA A 171 -11.58 -21.85 17.15
N VAL A 172 -10.60 -22.31 16.38
CA VAL A 172 -10.09 -21.66 15.15
C VAL A 172 -11.20 -21.58 14.12
N ALA A 173 -11.79 -22.71 13.74
CA ALA A 173 -12.82 -22.77 12.70
C ALA A 173 -14.04 -21.90 13.04
N ALA A 174 -14.50 -21.94 14.30
CA ALA A 174 -15.63 -21.11 14.74
C ALA A 174 -15.31 -19.61 14.72
N ARG A 175 -14.07 -19.23 15.04
CA ARG A 175 -13.62 -17.84 14.99
C ARG A 175 -13.49 -17.35 13.57
N GLU A 176 -12.93 -18.14 12.65
CA GLU A 176 -12.79 -17.81 11.23
C GLU A 176 -14.16 -17.59 10.57
N SER A 177 -15.09 -18.52 10.78
CA SER A 177 -16.47 -18.40 10.31
C SER A 177 -17.13 -17.10 10.80
N LYS A 178 -16.91 -16.75 12.06
CA LYS A 178 -17.47 -15.52 12.63
C LYS A 178 -16.80 -14.26 12.11
N LEU A 179 -15.51 -14.29 11.77
CA LEU A 179 -14.82 -13.19 11.12
C LEU A 179 -15.40 -12.90 9.73
N ILE A 180 -15.65 -13.94 8.93
CA ILE A 180 -16.26 -13.81 7.61
C ILE A 180 -17.66 -13.19 7.74
N GLU A 181 -18.49 -13.68 8.65
CA GLU A 181 -19.83 -13.13 8.94
C GLU A 181 -19.77 -11.63 9.33
N LEU A 182 -18.74 -11.22 10.06
CA LEU A 182 -18.52 -9.82 10.46
C LEU A 182 -17.86 -8.96 9.39
N GLY A 183 -17.66 -9.50 8.16
CA GLY A 183 -17.12 -8.78 7.02
C GLY A 183 -15.60 -8.52 7.11
N PHE A 184 -14.87 -9.39 7.82
CA PHE A 184 -13.41 -9.41 7.74
C PHE A 184 -12.96 -10.18 6.50
N HIS A 185 -11.83 -9.77 5.91
CA HIS A 185 -11.27 -10.47 4.77
C HIS A 185 -10.72 -11.85 5.19
N GLU A 186 -10.80 -12.85 4.27
CA GLU A 186 -10.34 -14.22 4.51
C GLU A 186 -8.89 -14.32 5.02
N ASN A 187 -8.02 -13.37 4.61
CA ASN A 187 -6.63 -13.31 5.06
C ASN A 187 -6.43 -12.57 6.39
N HIS A 188 -7.51 -12.22 7.11
CA HIS A 188 -7.40 -11.50 8.37
C HIS A 188 -6.82 -12.39 9.46
N GLY A 189 -5.61 -12.06 9.92
CA GLY A 189 -4.90 -12.83 10.94
C GLY A 189 -4.15 -14.07 10.42
N SER A 190 -4.04 -14.26 9.10
CA SER A 190 -3.26 -15.38 8.54
C SER A 190 -1.77 -15.27 8.87
N LYS A 191 -1.15 -16.43 9.14
CA LYS A 191 0.29 -16.58 9.34
C LYS A 191 0.96 -16.77 7.98
N HIS A 192 1.38 -15.72 7.30
CA HIS A 192 2.26 -15.83 6.13
C HIS A 192 3.49 -14.95 6.29
#